data_e87ec66956d6533ff8f2c5dc1d963466
#
_entry.id   e87ec66956d6533ff8f2c5dc1d963466
#
_cell.length_a   1.000
_cell.length_b   1.000
_cell.length_c   1.000
_cell.angle_alpha   90.00
_cell.angle_beta   90.00
_cell.angle_gamma   90.00
#
_symmetry.space_group_name_H-M   'P 1'
#
loop_
_entity.id
_entity.type
_entity.pdbx_description
1 polymer ?
#
loop_
_entity_poly.entity_id
_entity_poly.type
_entity_poly.pdbx_seq_one_letter_code
_entity_poly.pdbx_strand_id
1 'polypeptide(L)'
;MLYEKLRTAWENCDVESEMALYHSDYEFKFHSTGDVMRKSDINLDTRLAFMKAIKQSNPRCIYENDDIIVAHNITDFPNGTTDAVMMVHLKKDGLIWRTETGSTPISK
;
A
#
# COMPACT_ATOMS: atom_id res chain seq x y z
N MET A 1 14.15 -5.53 6.05
CA MET A 1 12.73 -5.90 6.17
C MET A 1 11.94 -5.37 4.99
N LEU A 2 10.78 -5.92 4.69
CA LEU A 2 10.00 -5.56 3.50
C LEU A 2 9.45 -4.13 3.51
N TYR A 3 9.15 -3.57 4.68
CA TYR A 3 8.60 -2.21 4.76
C TYR A 3 9.51 -1.17 4.07
N GLU A 4 10.79 -1.22 4.35
CA GLU A 4 11.75 -0.26 3.76
C GLU A 4 11.79 -0.38 2.23
N LYS A 5 11.75 -1.61 1.72
CA LYS A 5 11.71 -1.86 0.27
C LYS A 5 10.41 -1.33 -0.34
N LEU A 6 9.28 -1.56 0.32
CA LEU A 6 7.98 -1.10 -0.14
C LEU A 6 7.93 0.44 -0.16
N ARG A 7 8.39 1.06 0.90
CA ARG A 7 8.46 2.53 1.01
C ARG A 7 9.34 3.13 -0.09
N THR A 8 10.51 2.55 -0.31
CA THR A 8 11.44 3.02 -1.34
C THR A 8 10.83 2.92 -2.72
N ALA A 9 10.13 1.81 -3.03
CA ALA A 9 9.44 1.64 -4.30
C ALA A 9 8.39 2.73 -4.52
N TRP A 10 7.60 3.05 -3.50
CA TRP A 10 6.59 4.11 -3.59
C TRP A 10 7.21 5.49 -3.73
N GLU A 11 8.25 5.80 -2.98
CA GLU A 11 8.96 7.10 -3.08
C GLU A 11 9.54 7.33 -4.48
N ASN A 12 10.01 6.27 -5.12
CA ASN A 12 10.62 6.32 -6.45
C ASN A 12 9.62 6.08 -7.58
N CYS A 13 8.33 5.88 -7.28
CA CYS A 13 7.31 5.50 -8.26
C CYS A 13 7.75 4.29 -9.08
N ASP A 14 8.33 3.28 -8.41
CA ASP A 14 8.91 2.08 -9.02
C ASP A 14 7.95 0.90 -8.87
N VAL A 15 7.03 0.78 -9.84
CA VAL A 15 5.98 -0.25 -9.80
C VAL A 15 6.56 -1.66 -9.87
N GLU A 16 7.63 -1.87 -10.65
CA GLU A 16 8.24 -3.19 -10.78
C GLU A 16 8.81 -3.67 -9.47
N SER A 17 9.53 -2.80 -8.75
CA SER A 17 10.06 -3.13 -7.43
C SER A 17 8.96 -3.39 -6.41
N GLU A 18 7.86 -2.64 -6.48
CA GLU A 18 6.70 -2.89 -5.64
C GLU A 18 6.10 -4.27 -5.92
N MET A 19 5.84 -4.58 -7.19
CA MET A 19 5.23 -5.86 -7.57
C MET A 19 6.11 -7.06 -7.18
N ALA A 20 7.43 -6.90 -7.18
CA ALA A 20 8.35 -7.94 -6.77
C ALA A 20 8.24 -8.31 -5.29
N LEU A 21 7.66 -7.44 -4.46
CA LEU A 21 7.44 -7.70 -3.04
C LEU A 21 6.15 -8.49 -2.77
N TYR A 22 5.28 -8.62 -3.76
CA TYR A 22 3.98 -9.27 -3.62
C TYR A 22 4.03 -10.73 -4.05
N HIS A 23 3.48 -11.59 -3.20
CA HIS A 23 3.30 -13.01 -3.50
C HIS A 23 2.35 -13.20 -4.70
N SER A 24 2.48 -14.31 -5.43
CA SER A 24 1.56 -14.61 -6.54
C SER A 24 0.10 -14.69 -6.11
N ASP A 25 -0.16 -15.02 -4.85
CA ASP A 25 -1.51 -15.08 -4.26
C ASP A 25 -1.98 -13.74 -3.70
N TYR A 26 -1.25 -12.66 -3.98
CA TYR A 26 -1.54 -11.35 -3.38
C TYR A 26 -2.98 -10.89 -3.60
N GLU A 27 -3.60 -10.39 -2.54
CA GLU A 27 -4.89 -9.75 -2.59
C GLU A 27 -4.89 -8.48 -1.73
N PHE A 28 -5.62 -7.47 -2.20
CA PHE A 28 -5.81 -6.20 -1.51
C PHE A 28 -7.29 -6.07 -1.14
N LYS A 29 -7.58 -5.92 0.15
CA LYS A 29 -8.95 -5.76 0.61
C LYS A 29 -9.23 -4.32 1.00
N PHE A 30 -10.27 -3.75 0.39
CA PHE A 30 -10.79 -2.43 0.74
C PHE A 30 -11.80 -2.57 1.88
N HIS A 31 -11.49 -2.04 3.05
CA HIS A 31 -12.38 -2.16 4.21
C HIS A 31 -13.71 -1.45 3.99
N SER A 32 -13.70 -0.32 3.28
CA SER A 32 -14.91 0.48 3.06
C SER A 32 -15.98 -0.21 2.22
N THR A 33 -15.58 -1.06 1.28
CA THR A 33 -16.50 -1.73 0.34
C THR A 33 -16.53 -3.23 0.49
N GLY A 34 -15.49 -3.83 1.08
CA GLY A 34 -15.31 -5.28 1.14
C GLY A 34 -14.77 -5.89 -0.15
N ASP A 35 -14.49 -5.06 -1.18
CA ASP A 35 -13.93 -5.55 -2.45
C ASP A 35 -12.52 -6.07 -2.27
N VAL A 36 -12.16 -7.05 -3.11
CA VAL A 36 -10.83 -7.65 -3.14
C VAL A 36 -10.24 -7.49 -4.53
N MET A 37 -9.03 -6.94 -4.60
CA MET A 37 -8.25 -6.83 -5.83
C MET A 37 -7.07 -7.79 -5.76
N ARG A 38 -6.92 -8.65 -6.77
CA ARG A 38 -5.82 -9.61 -6.84
C ARG A 38 -4.63 -9.04 -7.59
N LYS A 39 -3.45 -9.64 -7.42
CA LYS A 39 -2.24 -9.20 -8.12
C LYS A 39 -2.44 -9.14 -9.63
N SER A 40 -3.15 -10.12 -10.21
CA SER A 40 -3.46 -10.18 -11.63
C SER A 40 -4.39 -9.07 -12.11
N ASP A 41 -5.13 -8.43 -11.20
CA ASP A 41 -6.05 -7.33 -11.53
C ASP A 41 -5.32 -5.97 -11.58
N ILE A 42 -4.08 -5.89 -11.12
CA ILE A 42 -3.33 -4.65 -11.05
C ILE A 42 -2.84 -4.28 -12.45
N ASN A 43 -3.32 -3.14 -12.98
CA ASN A 43 -2.81 -2.56 -14.20
C ASN A 43 -1.60 -1.69 -13.86
N LEU A 44 -0.44 -2.01 -14.43
CA LEU A 44 0.82 -1.35 -14.09
C LEU A 44 0.84 0.13 -14.47
N ASP A 45 0.25 0.49 -15.60
CA ASP A 45 0.18 1.89 -16.04
C ASP A 45 -0.71 2.73 -15.12
N THR A 46 -1.86 2.18 -14.74
CA THR A 46 -2.78 2.81 -13.78
C THR A 46 -2.12 2.95 -12.42
N ARG A 47 -1.39 1.92 -11.99
CA ARG A 47 -0.67 1.93 -10.73
C ARG A 47 0.39 3.02 -10.69
N LEU A 48 1.17 3.14 -11.75
CA LEU A 48 2.19 4.17 -11.87
C LEU A 48 1.58 5.58 -11.86
N ALA A 49 0.49 5.78 -12.59
CA ALA A 49 -0.22 7.06 -12.58
C ALA A 49 -0.71 7.42 -11.19
N PHE A 50 -1.21 6.45 -10.44
CA PHE A 50 -1.65 6.64 -9.06
C PHE A 50 -0.49 7.03 -8.14
N MET A 51 0.64 6.32 -8.24
CA MET A 51 1.83 6.63 -7.44
C MET A 51 2.32 8.06 -7.66
N LYS A 52 2.26 8.54 -8.90
CA LYS A 52 2.68 9.90 -9.25
C LYS A 52 1.67 10.96 -8.82
N ALA A 53 0.38 10.61 -8.74
CA ALA A 53 -0.70 11.56 -8.47
C ALA A 53 -0.90 11.82 -6.98
N ILE A 54 -0.61 10.86 -6.11
CA ILE A 54 -0.77 11.03 -4.67
C ILE A 54 0.48 11.64 -4.03
N LYS A 55 0.28 12.25 -2.86
CA LYS A 55 1.39 12.69 -2.02
C LYS A 55 1.25 12.04 -0.65
N GLN A 56 2.22 11.23 -0.28
CA GLN A 56 2.28 10.61 1.04
C GLN A 56 3.20 11.43 1.94
N SER A 57 2.75 11.66 3.18
CA SER A 57 3.54 12.34 4.19
C SER A 57 3.52 11.56 5.50
N ASN A 58 4.58 11.75 6.29
CA ASN A 58 4.75 11.08 7.58
C ASN A 58 4.59 9.55 7.49
N PRO A 59 5.17 8.88 6.48
CA PRO A 59 5.10 7.43 6.40
C PRO A 59 5.88 6.81 7.55
N ARG A 60 5.28 5.80 8.19
CA ARG A 60 5.93 5.11 9.31
C ARG A 60 5.52 3.65 9.37
N CYS A 61 6.45 2.83 9.82
CA CYS A 61 6.17 1.45 10.19
C CYS A 61 5.89 1.43 11.69
N ILE A 62 4.67 1.02 12.06
CA ILE A 62 4.29 0.90 13.47
C ILE A 62 4.89 -0.39 14.05
N TYR A 63 4.85 -1.47 13.25
CA TYR A 63 5.38 -2.76 13.66
C TYR A 63 5.66 -3.63 12.44
N GLU A 64 6.74 -4.39 12.48
CA GLU A 64 7.04 -5.39 11.46
C GLU A 64 7.76 -6.58 12.09
N ASN A 65 7.34 -7.79 11.68
CA ASN A 65 8.05 -9.04 11.95
C ASN A 65 7.98 -9.93 10.69
N ASP A 66 8.30 -11.22 10.83
CA ASP A 66 8.30 -12.13 9.68
C ASP A 66 6.91 -12.38 9.09
N ASP A 67 5.84 -12.09 9.84
CA ASP A 67 4.46 -12.42 9.47
C ASP A 67 3.63 -11.20 9.06
N ILE A 68 4.00 -10.00 9.51
CA ILE A 68 3.13 -8.83 9.39
C ILE A 68 3.91 -7.52 9.31
N ILE A 69 3.35 -6.56 8.56
CA ILE A 69 3.75 -5.15 8.60
C ILE A 69 2.52 -4.33 8.96
N VAL A 70 2.64 -3.45 9.96
CA VAL A 70 1.61 -2.45 10.26
C VAL A 70 2.20 -1.08 9.98
N ALA A 71 1.59 -0.34 9.06
CA ALA A 71 2.12 0.95 8.59
C ALA A 71 1.04 2.01 8.58
N HIS A 72 1.45 3.26 8.60
CA HIS A 72 0.57 4.43 8.60
C HIS A 72 1.20 5.56 7.79
N ASN A 73 0.37 6.29 7.06
CA ASN A 73 0.78 7.54 6.43
C ASN A 73 -0.41 8.50 6.31
N ILE A 74 -0.10 9.73 5.93
CA ILE A 74 -1.10 10.73 5.54
C ILE A 74 -1.01 10.83 4.02
N THR A 75 -2.12 10.66 3.32
CA THR A 75 -2.16 10.66 1.85
C THR A 75 -3.04 11.78 1.35
N ASP A 76 -2.48 12.65 0.49
CA ASP A 76 -3.22 13.65 -0.28
C ASP A 76 -3.58 13.05 -1.64
N PHE A 77 -4.88 13.05 -1.95
CA PHE A 77 -5.38 12.53 -3.22
C PHE A 77 -5.61 13.64 -4.25
N PRO A 78 -5.60 13.28 -5.56
CA PRO A 78 -5.77 14.28 -6.64
C PRO A 78 -7.09 15.06 -6.58
N ASN A 79 -8.13 14.49 -5.95
CA ASN A 79 -9.42 15.15 -5.80
C ASN A 79 -9.48 16.21 -4.69
N GLY A 80 -8.33 16.48 -4.05
CA GLY A 80 -8.25 17.49 -2.98
C GLY A 80 -8.56 16.97 -1.58
N THR A 81 -8.85 15.68 -1.42
CA THR A 81 -9.08 15.07 -0.10
C THR A 81 -7.79 14.57 0.51
N THR A 82 -7.75 14.49 1.84
CA THR A 82 -6.63 13.96 2.61
C THR A 82 -7.13 12.93 3.60
N ASP A 83 -6.49 11.76 3.62
CA ASP A 83 -6.84 10.69 4.54
C ASP A 83 -5.65 10.29 5.41
N ALA A 84 -5.95 9.89 6.65
CA ALA A 84 -5.03 9.10 7.47
C ALA A 84 -5.23 7.63 7.09
N VAL A 85 -4.19 6.99 6.59
CA VAL A 85 -4.27 5.63 6.05
C VAL A 85 -3.51 4.66 6.94
N MET A 86 -4.22 3.65 7.43
CA MET A 86 -3.63 2.51 8.15
C MET A 86 -3.60 1.31 7.22
N MET A 87 -2.45 0.65 7.14
CA MET A 87 -2.27 -0.53 6.30
C MET A 87 -1.73 -1.69 7.12
N VAL A 88 -2.29 -2.87 6.89
CA VAL A 88 -1.79 -4.11 7.44
C VAL A 88 -1.43 -5.01 6.27
N HIS A 89 -0.16 -5.41 6.19
CA HIS A 89 0.34 -6.33 5.17
C HIS A 89 0.70 -7.65 5.83
N LEU A 90 0.10 -8.74 5.38
CA LEU A 90 0.42 -10.07 5.85
C LEU A 90 1.46 -10.71 4.94
N LYS A 91 2.40 -11.43 5.51
CA LYS A 91 3.51 -12.05 4.77
C LYS A 91 3.33 -13.56 4.68
N LYS A 92 3.77 -14.12 3.55
CA LYS A 92 3.83 -15.54 3.28
C LYS A 92 5.02 -15.80 2.38
N ASP A 93 5.85 -16.79 2.72
CA ASP A 93 7.05 -17.15 1.94
C ASP A 93 7.99 -15.95 1.71
N GLY A 94 8.09 -15.06 2.70
CA GLY A 94 8.96 -13.87 2.63
C GLY A 94 8.41 -12.74 1.78
N LEU A 95 7.17 -12.85 1.28
CA LEU A 95 6.51 -11.84 0.44
C LEU A 95 5.18 -11.43 1.05
N ILE A 96 4.66 -10.28 0.58
CA ILE A 96 3.35 -9.79 1.00
C ILE A 96 2.27 -10.52 0.19
N TRP A 97 1.35 -11.21 0.88
CA TRP A 97 0.26 -11.92 0.18
C TRP A 97 -1.10 -11.28 0.40
N ARG A 98 -1.25 -10.41 1.40
CA ARG A 98 -2.52 -9.73 1.66
C ARG A 98 -2.27 -8.35 2.26
N THR A 99 -2.99 -7.36 1.76
CA THR A 99 -3.03 -6.01 2.33
C THR A 99 -4.47 -5.65 2.67
N GLU A 100 -4.68 -5.12 3.86
CA GLU A 100 -5.95 -4.53 4.28
C GLU A 100 -5.72 -3.08 4.67
N THR A 101 -6.58 -2.19 4.20
CA THR A 101 -6.44 -0.76 4.51
C THR A 101 -7.70 -0.20 5.12
N GLY A 102 -7.50 0.73 6.05
CA GLY A 102 -8.53 1.62 6.53
C GLY A 102 -8.10 3.05 6.34
N SER A 103 -8.98 3.89 5.83
CA SER A 103 -8.73 5.31 5.61
C SER A 103 -9.73 6.14 6.40
N THR A 104 -9.21 7.18 7.08
CA THR A 104 -10.04 8.13 7.82
C THR A 104 -9.85 9.51 7.21
N PRO A 105 -10.92 10.14 6.70
CA PRO A 105 -10.80 11.50 6.17
C PRO A 105 -10.35 12.48 7.23
N ILE A 106 -9.44 13.37 6.84
CA ILE A 106 -8.96 14.45 7.71
C ILE A 106 -9.67 15.73 7.30
N SER A 107 -10.30 16.37 8.26
CA SER A 107 -10.90 17.69 8.07
C SER A 107 -9.79 18.74 7.92
N LYS A 108 -9.97 19.61 6.92
CA LYS A 108 -9.04 20.72 6.69
C LYS A 108 -9.68 22.04 7.03
#